data_2cd60e31f0d22cd0e3116eb8afef0630
#
_entry.id   2cd60e31f0d22cd0e3116eb8afef0630
#
_cell.length_a   1.000
_cell.length_b   1.000
_cell.length_c   1.000
_cell.angle_alpha   90.00
_cell.angle_beta   90.00
_cell.angle_gamma   90.00
#
_symmetry.space_group_name_H-M   'P 1'
#
loop_
_entity.id
_entity.type
_entity.pdbx_description
1 polymer ?
#
loop_
_entity_poly.entity_id
_entity_poly.type
_entity_poly.pdbx_seq_one_letter_code
_entity_poly.pdbx_strand_id
1 'polypeptide(L)'
;MQNPLLAALLTATALSAATSAGVAQQAPAPAPVPAPVPATAPEPTTPAAPSASTAPAASPATAPAEAPPAPPADASATAPVAAPTDAPMTSTPPAASPASVPATTPATGADAVALEKGEPGAEMKSVLDKLTELGADPIGTLTPEEQRNEPTPADAVMAVMKDKGIEMPAPLAAIETREVSYTDAGGGQQPIRIYTPPGEGPFPLVVYFHGGGWVIADLDTYDASARALADGAKAVVASVEYRHAPEAKFPAAHDDANAAYRWLVENSGTLNADAERLAVAGESAGANLAMNVAIGARDGGLTQPDHMLLVYPVAGNDMTTPSYQTYADAAPLSKPAMEWFVSHVFADKAETADPRLNLVDRTDLAGLPPATVINARIDPLLSEGEDLARALQDQGVETTQKTYDGVAHEFFGMGAVVPQAKEAMTQATTALTGALAAN
;
A
#
# COMPACT_ATOMS: atom_id res chain seq x y z
N MET A 1 44.98 26.57 55.38
CA MET A 1 45.32 28.00 55.27
C MET A 1 44.29 28.61 54.32
N GLN A 2 43.27 29.12 54.89
CA GLN A 2 42.84 30.53 54.94
C GLN A 2 42.32 31.08 53.61
N ASN A 3 41.03 31.21 53.61
CA ASN A 3 40.18 32.22 52.96
C ASN A 3 40.76 33.65 53.12
N PRO A 4 40.37 34.72 52.39
CA PRO A 4 39.00 35.28 52.44
C PRO A 4 38.51 35.97 51.15
N LEU A 5 37.17 36.04 50.99
CA LEU A 5 36.24 37.19 51.04
C LEU A 5 36.57 38.43 50.15
N LEU A 6 35.65 38.81 49.30
CA LEU A 6 34.99 40.12 49.42
C LEU A 6 33.68 40.21 48.63
N ALA A 7 32.70 40.77 49.34
CA ALA A 7 31.34 41.09 48.93
C ALA A 7 31.23 42.53 48.42
N ALA A 8 30.04 42.87 47.99
CA ALA A 8 29.41 44.17 47.74
C ALA A 8 29.42 44.62 46.29
N LEU A 9 28.38 45.18 45.66
CA LEU A 9 27.42 46.16 46.18
C LEU A 9 26.16 46.20 45.29
N LEU A 10 25.02 46.27 45.91
CA LEU A 10 23.72 46.67 45.33
C LEU A 10 23.77 48.16 44.93
N THR A 11 23.19 48.49 43.78
CA THR A 11 22.51 49.79 43.59
C THR A 11 21.22 49.60 42.83
N ALA A 12 20.11 49.82 43.50
CA ALA A 12 18.77 49.96 42.99
C ALA A 12 18.62 51.34 42.35
N THR A 13 18.07 51.41 41.14
CA THR A 13 17.46 52.63 40.63
C THR A 13 16.04 52.33 40.23
N ALA A 14 15.13 52.84 41.03
CA ALA A 14 13.72 52.93 40.72
C ALA A 14 13.49 54.02 39.69
N LEU A 15 12.76 53.74 38.65
CA LEU A 15 12.17 54.73 37.76
C LEU A 15 10.69 54.47 37.55
N SER A 16 9.98 55.48 37.87
CA SER A 16 8.56 55.75 37.99
C SER A 16 7.67 55.18 36.86
N ALA A 17 6.54 54.62 37.30
CA ALA A 17 5.39 54.27 36.44
C ALA A 17 4.72 55.54 35.90
N ALA A 18 4.47 55.57 34.64
CA ALA A 18 3.48 56.43 34.00
C ALA A 18 2.43 55.53 33.36
N THR A 19 1.25 55.45 34.00
CA THR A 19 0.04 54.85 33.47
C THR A 19 -0.52 55.69 32.36
N SER A 20 -0.52 55.17 31.12
CA SER A 20 -1.39 55.66 30.06
C SER A 20 -2.46 54.57 29.78
N ALA A 21 -3.69 54.87 30.21
CA ALA A 21 -4.86 54.05 29.86
C ALA A 21 -5.16 54.24 28.35
N GLY A 22 -4.78 53.26 27.58
CA GLY A 22 -5.19 53.14 26.18
C GLY A 22 -6.57 52.45 26.14
N VAL A 23 -7.58 53.21 25.73
CA VAL A 23 -8.93 52.72 25.43
C VAL A 23 -8.81 51.73 24.27
N ALA A 24 -9.01 50.43 24.53
CA ALA A 24 -9.17 49.43 23.49
C ALA A 24 -10.49 49.68 22.74
N GLN A 25 -10.37 50.13 21.52
CA GLN A 25 -11.49 50.28 20.59
C GLN A 25 -11.89 48.90 20.10
N GLN A 26 -13.01 48.42 20.61
CA GLN A 26 -13.60 47.13 20.23
C GLN A 26 -14.09 47.22 18.78
N ALA A 27 -13.59 46.34 17.93
CA ALA A 27 -14.05 46.21 16.56
C ALA A 27 -15.53 45.79 16.53
N PRO A 28 -16.35 46.34 15.60
CA PRO A 28 -17.75 45.97 15.51
C PRO A 28 -17.92 44.50 15.12
N ALA A 29 -18.85 43.81 15.77
CA ALA A 29 -19.22 42.45 15.47
C ALA A 29 -19.68 42.31 14.01
N PRO A 30 -19.37 41.18 13.34
CA PRO A 30 -19.91 40.95 11.99
C PRO A 30 -21.39 40.82 11.99
N ALA A 31 -22.03 41.36 10.95
CA ALA A 31 -23.48 41.33 10.76
C ALA A 31 -23.99 39.88 10.63
N PRO A 32 -25.17 39.54 11.15
CA PRO A 32 -25.74 38.21 11.04
C PRO A 32 -25.98 37.80 9.58
N VAL A 33 -25.53 36.62 9.22
CA VAL A 33 -25.78 35.99 7.92
C VAL A 33 -27.29 35.73 7.80
N PRO A 34 -27.96 36.13 6.70
CA PRO A 34 -29.36 35.81 6.51
C PRO A 34 -29.58 34.31 6.41
N ALA A 35 -30.63 33.84 7.08
CA ALA A 35 -31.03 32.44 7.05
C ALA A 35 -31.39 31.99 5.60
N PRO A 36 -31.09 30.73 5.22
CA PRO A 36 -31.47 30.23 3.91
C PRO A 36 -32.99 30.17 3.77
N VAL A 37 -33.49 30.68 2.64
CA VAL A 37 -34.90 30.62 2.26
C VAL A 37 -35.24 29.14 2.01
N PRO A 38 -36.34 28.60 2.59
CA PRO A 38 -36.74 27.23 2.31
C PRO A 38 -37.11 27.06 0.83
N ALA A 39 -36.53 26.08 0.19
CA ALA A 39 -36.87 25.70 -1.18
C ALA A 39 -38.30 25.18 -1.22
N THR A 40 -39.10 25.79 -2.07
CA THR A 40 -40.46 25.34 -2.40
C THR A 40 -40.37 23.96 -3.04
N ALA A 41 -41.05 23.00 -2.45
CA ALA A 41 -41.19 21.64 -3.01
C ALA A 41 -41.92 21.72 -4.38
N PRO A 42 -41.50 20.95 -5.38
CA PRO A 42 -42.22 20.84 -6.64
C PRO A 42 -43.54 20.09 -6.43
N GLU A 43 -44.61 20.60 -7.05
CA GLU A 43 -45.91 19.94 -7.09
C GLU A 43 -45.84 18.56 -7.78
N PRO A 44 -46.65 17.58 -7.34
CA PRO A 44 -46.64 16.26 -7.96
C PRO A 44 -47.31 16.32 -9.35
N THR A 45 -46.52 16.04 -10.38
CA THR A 45 -47.03 15.84 -11.73
C THR A 45 -47.67 14.46 -11.85
N THR A 46 -48.91 14.42 -12.20
CA THR A 46 -49.71 13.22 -12.51
C THR A 46 -49.08 12.48 -13.72
N PRO A 47 -48.91 11.16 -13.68
CA PRO A 47 -48.39 10.43 -14.83
C PRO A 47 -49.45 10.33 -15.93
N ALA A 48 -49.10 10.77 -17.13
CA ALA A 48 -49.88 10.57 -18.35
C ALA A 48 -49.83 9.08 -18.76
N ALA A 49 -50.98 8.55 -19.20
CA ALA A 49 -51.14 7.20 -19.67
C ALA A 49 -50.25 6.91 -20.92
N PRO A 50 -49.75 5.68 -21.09
CA PRO A 50 -48.90 5.33 -22.24
C PRO A 50 -49.75 5.19 -23.51
N SER A 51 -49.41 5.97 -24.53
CA SER A 51 -49.90 5.80 -25.89
C SER A 51 -49.29 4.52 -26.50
N ALA A 52 -50.15 3.67 -27.02
CA ALA A 52 -49.77 2.48 -27.77
C ALA A 52 -48.98 2.88 -29.04
N SER A 53 -47.73 2.44 -29.12
CA SER A 53 -46.94 2.48 -30.34
C SER A 53 -46.79 1.08 -30.92
N THR A 54 -47.23 0.97 -32.14
CA THR A 54 -47.21 -0.22 -33.01
C THR A 54 -45.80 -0.79 -33.19
N ALA A 55 -45.70 -2.09 -33.00
CA ALA A 55 -44.46 -2.86 -33.28
C ALA A 55 -44.11 -2.86 -34.78
N PRO A 56 -42.87 -2.73 -35.14
CA PRO A 56 -42.42 -3.09 -36.49
C PRO A 56 -42.11 -4.58 -36.61
N ALA A 57 -42.45 -5.13 -37.78
CA ALA A 57 -42.37 -6.54 -38.14
C ALA A 57 -40.98 -7.15 -38.04
N ALA A 58 -40.95 -8.42 -37.65
CA ALA A 58 -39.78 -9.28 -37.62
C ALA A 58 -39.18 -9.48 -39.00
N SER A 59 -37.89 -9.26 -39.15
CA SER A 59 -37.08 -9.75 -40.27
C SER A 59 -36.56 -11.15 -40.01
N PRO A 60 -36.41 -12.02 -41.01
CA PRO A 60 -36.11 -13.42 -40.79
C PRO A 60 -34.67 -13.70 -40.39
N ALA A 61 -34.50 -14.71 -39.56
CA ALA A 61 -33.25 -15.25 -39.08
C ALA A 61 -32.35 -15.72 -40.23
N THR A 62 -31.13 -15.19 -40.25
CA THR A 62 -30.03 -15.74 -41.07
C THR A 62 -29.37 -16.89 -40.32
N ALA A 63 -29.21 -18.02 -41.01
CA ALA A 63 -28.56 -19.23 -40.50
C ALA A 63 -27.06 -19.00 -40.20
N PRO A 64 -26.43 -19.78 -39.29
CA PRO A 64 -25.03 -19.62 -38.91
C PRO A 64 -24.12 -20.07 -40.10
N ALA A 65 -23.09 -19.27 -40.34
CA ALA A 65 -22.06 -19.56 -41.31
C ALA A 65 -21.17 -20.72 -40.85
N GLU A 66 -20.91 -21.61 -41.77
CA GLU A 66 -20.11 -22.82 -41.68
C GLU A 66 -18.63 -22.47 -41.41
N ALA A 67 -17.98 -23.22 -40.50
CA ALA A 67 -16.57 -23.07 -40.15
C ALA A 67 -15.67 -23.53 -41.34
N PRO A 68 -14.51 -22.90 -41.58
CA PRO A 68 -13.59 -23.32 -42.64
C PRO A 68 -12.89 -24.65 -42.26
N PRO A 69 -12.57 -25.48 -43.28
CA PRO A 69 -11.99 -26.80 -43.08
C PRO A 69 -10.51 -26.73 -42.68
N ALA A 70 -10.11 -27.71 -41.85
CA ALA A 70 -8.74 -27.93 -41.44
C ALA A 70 -7.83 -28.33 -42.59
N PRO A 71 -6.54 -27.95 -42.62
CA PRO A 71 -5.58 -28.39 -43.61
C PRO A 71 -5.18 -29.87 -43.44
N PRO A 72 -4.84 -30.59 -44.51
CA PRO A 72 -4.54 -32.01 -44.45
C PRO A 72 -3.19 -32.32 -43.85
N ALA A 73 -3.14 -33.41 -43.06
CA ALA A 73 -1.91 -34.00 -42.60
C ALA A 73 -1.14 -34.67 -43.74
N ASP A 74 0.12 -34.28 -43.92
CA ASP A 74 1.01 -34.97 -44.82
C ASP A 74 2.04 -35.77 -44.00
N ALA A 75 1.98 -37.07 -44.23
CA ALA A 75 2.90 -38.06 -43.68
C ALA A 75 4.05 -38.30 -44.67
N SER A 76 5.31 -38.11 -44.21
CA SER A 76 6.43 -38.81 -44.85
C SER A 76 7.54 -39.04 -43.85
N ALA A 77 7.64 -40.31 -43.50
CA ALA A 77 8.77 -40.90 -42.82
C ALA A 77 9.95 -41.03 -43.78
N THR A 78 11.17 -40.72 -43.33
CA THR A 78 12.40 -41.41 -43.74
C THR A 78 13.47 -41.28 -42.62
N ALA A 79 13.92 -42.42 -42.17
CA ALA A 79 15.10 -42.64 -41.34
C ALA A 79 16.30 -42.93 -42.26
N PRO A 80 17.47 -43.34 -41.71
CA PRO A 80 18.54 -42.52 -41.13
C PRO A 80 19.82 -42.59 -41.97
N VAL A 81 20.78 -41.68 -41.82
CA VAL A 81 22.13 -41.82 -42.38
C VAL A 81 23.17 -41.59 -41.26
N ALA A 82 24.17 -42.49 -41.29
CA ALA A 82 25.22 -42.74 -40.35
C ALA A 82 26.24 -41.59 -40.19
N ALA A 83 26.93 -41.66 -39.07
CA ALA A 83 28.11 -40.88 -38.69
C ALA A 83 29.33 -41.08 -39.59
N PRO A 84 30.31 -40.19 -39.50
CA PRO A 84 31.71 -40.62 -39.43
C PRO A 84 32.45 -40.12 -38.20
N THR A 85 33.39 -40.98 -37.88
CA THR A 85 34.33 -41.07 -36.78
C THR A 85 35.47 -40.05 -36.81
N ASP A 86 36.08 -39.93 -35.57
CA ASP A 86 37.48 -39.68 -35.20
C ASP A 86 38.06 -38.24 -35.06
N ALA A 87 38.17 -37.83 -33.82
CA ALA A 87 39.30 -37.55 -32.92
C ALA A 87 40.20 -36.31 -33.22
N PRO A 88 40.97 -35.76 -32.25
CA PRO A 88 41.32 -36.22 -30.91
C PRO A 88 41.16 -35.20 -29.76
N MET A 89 41.21 -35.72 -28.57
CA MET A 89 41.18 -35.14 -27.23
C MET A 89 42.26 -34.08 -26.96
N THR A 90 41.87 -32.94 -26.41
CA THR A 90 42.73 -32.16 -25.51
C THR A 90 42.03 -32.03 -24.16
N SER A 91 42.70 -32.52 -23.14
CA SER A 91 42.26 -32.57 -21.76
C SER A 91 42.29 -31.16 -21.11
N THR A 92 41.12 -30.70 -20.64
CA THR A 92 41.01 -29.60 -19.69
C THR A 92 40.60 -30.17 -18.32
N PRO A 93 41.20 -29.73 -17.22
CA PRO A 93 40.91 -30.31 -15.90
C PRO A 93 39.48 -29.94 -15.43
N PRO A 94 38.87 -30.79 -14.57
CA PRO A 94 37.48 -30.61 -14.17
C PRO A 94 37.33 -29.41 -13.24
N ALA A 95 36.34 -28.55 -13.56
CA ALA A 95 35.84 -27.53 -12.65
C ALA A 95 35.19 -28.22 -11.43
N ALA A 96 35.50 -27.70 -10.26
CA ALA A 96 34.93 -28.16 -9.00
C ALA A 96 33.40 -28.04 -9.01
N SER A 97 32.72 -29.15 -8.70
CA SER A 97 31.28 -29.18 -8.46
C SER A 97 30.93 -28.29 -7.29
N PRO A 98 29.86 -27.47 -7.38
CA PRO A 98 29.32 -26.82 -6.21
C PRO A 98 28.75 -27.88 -5.25
N ALA A 99 29.04 -27.71 -3.97
CA ALA A 99 28.58 -28.57 -2.90
C ALA A 99 27.04 -28.68 -2.92
N SER A 100 26.56 -29.91 -2.91
CA SER A 100 25.13 -30.21 -2.78
C SER A 100 24.60 -29.67 -1.46
N VAL A 101 23.69 -28.70 -1.54
CA VAL A 101 22.85 -28.33 -0.41
C VAL A 101 21.88 -29.50 -0.19
N PRO A 102 21.72 -30.04 1.03
CA PRO A 102 20.78 -31.11 1.26
C PRO A 102 19.34 -30.60 0.99
N ALA A 103 18.64 -31.35 0.16
CA ALA A 103 17.21 -31.12 -0.08
C ALA A 103 16.47 -31.27 1.25
N THR A 104 15.94 -30.18 1.76
CA THR A 104 14.97 -30.20 2.86
C THR A 104 13.66 -30.75 2.32
N THR A 105 13.28 -31.89 2.85
CA THR A 105 11.98 -32.53 2.64
C THR A 105 10.87 -31.54 3.05
N PRO A 106 9.76 -31.38 2.30
CA PRO A 106 8.65 -30.57 2.76
C PRO A 106 8.07 -31.19 4.03
N ALA A 107 8.04 -30.41 5.10
CA ALA A 107 7.44 -30.80 6.36
C ALA A 107 5.91 -30.86 6.17
N THR A 108 5.39 -32.06 6.03
CA THR A 108 3.95 -32.34 6.17
C THR A 108 3.63 -32.41 7.66
N GLY A 109 2.90 -31.44 8.15
CA GLY A 109 2.04 -31.57 9.33
C GLY A 109 2.70 -31.55 10.70
N ALA A 110 2.34 -30.54 11.50
CA ALA A 110 2.35 -30.50 12.94
C ALA A 110 3.69 -30.54 13.67
N ASP A 111 4.44 -29.44 13.58
CA ASP A 111 5.25 -28.87 14.63
C ASP A 111 5.45 -27.37 14.28
N ALA A 112 4.39 -26.57 14.43
CA ALA A 112 4.52 -25.13 14.38
C ALA A 112 5.41 -24.72 15.56
N VAL A 113 6.70 -24.48 15.26
CA VAL A 113 7.61 -23.89 16.24
C VAL A 113 6.95 -22.57 16.66
N ALA A 114 6.58 -22.45 17.94
CA ALA A 114 5.99 -21.24 18.48
C ALA A 114 6.92 -20.07 18.16
N LEU A 115 6.39 -19.05 17.49
CA LEU A 115 7.12 -17.84 17.17
C LEU A 115 7.53 -17.18 18.48
N GLU A 116 8.81 -16.84 18.64
CA GLU A 116 9.25 -16.10 19.85
C GLU A 116 8.59 -14.71 19.82
N LYS A 117 7.89 -14.37 20.92
CA LYS A 117 7.14 -13.11 21.00
C LYS A 117 8.10 -11.92 21.10
N GLY A 118 8.06 -11.03 20.11
CA GLY A 118 8.76 -9.75 20.14
C GLY A 118 8.02 -8.71 20.98
N GLU A 119 8.76 -7.75 21.50
CA GLU A 119 8.21 -6.59 22.22
C GLU A 119 8.51 -5.30 21.46
N PRO A 120 7.63 -4.28 21.51
CA PRO A 120 7.88 -2.99 20.87
C PRO A 120 9.14 -2.32 21.42
N GLY A 121 10.00 -1.83 20.52
CA GLY A 121 11.09 -0.93 20.88
C GLY A 121 10.56 0.37 21.51
N ALA A 122 11.43 1.09 22.19
CA ALA A 122 11.04 2.27 22.98
C ALA A 122 10.31 3.33 22.12
N GLU A 123 10.77 3.54 20.89
CA GLU A 123 10.20 4.52 19.97
C GLU A 123 8.84 4.06 19.45
N MET A 124 8.72 2.78 19.03
CA MET A 124 7.45 2.20 18.63
C MET A 124 6.44 2.22 19.78
N LYS A 125 6.88 1.85 20.98
CA LYS A 125 6.04 1.93 22.18
C LYS A 125 5.55 3.36 22.44
N SER A 126 6.42 4.36 22.26
CA SER A 126 6.04 5.78 22.40
C SER A 126 4.91 6.19 21.44
N VAL A 127 4.90 5.66 20.23
CA VAL A 127 3.82 5.92 19.24
C VAL A 127 2.53 5.21 19.68
N LEU A 128 2.61 3.93 20.09
CA LEU A 128 1.45 3.16 20.55
C LEU A 128 0.82 3.76 21.82
N ASP A 129 1.66 4.18 22.78
CA ASP A 129 1.20 4.87 23.99
C ASP A 129 0.50 6.20 23.63
N LYS A 130 1.05 6.95 22.64
CA LYS A 130 0.46 8.20 22.18
C LYS A 130 -0.87 7.98 21.45
N LEU A 131 -1.00 6.94 20.64
CA LEU A 131 -2.26 6.57 20.02
C LEU A 131 -3.36 6.32 21.06
N THR A 132 -3.01 5.58 22.13
CA THR A 132 -3.89 5.37 23.29
C THR A 132 -4.22 6.67 24.02
N GLU A 133 -3.23 7.57 24.20
CA GLU A 133 -3.42 8.88 24.84
C GLU A 133 -4.37 9.79 24.05
N LEU A 134 -4.34 9.70 22.72
CA LEU A 134 -5.26 10.41 21.83
C LEU A 134 -6.69 9.88 21.92
N GLY A 135 -6.91 8.74 22.57
CA GLY A 135 -8.22 8.15 22.80
C GLY A 135 -8.70 7.25 21.66
N ALA A 136 -7.78 6.76 20.82
CA ALA A 136 -8.14 5.82 19.74
C ALA A 136 -8.72 4.53 20.34
N ASP A 137 -9.92 4.18 19.92
CA ASP A 137 -10.53 2.88 20.21
C ASP A 137 -9.90 1.77 19.32
N PRO A 138 -9.75 0.55 19.86
CA PRO A 138 -9.21 -0.56 19.07
C PRO A 138 -10.03 -0.84 17.81
N ILE A 139 -9.36 -1.08 16.69
CA ILE A 139 -10.01 -1.47 15.44
C ILE A 139 -10.88 -2.71 15.69
N GLY A 140 -12.13 -2.62 15.24
CA GLY A 140 -13.09 -3.71 15.39
C GLY A 140 -14.10 -3.53 16.54
N THR A 141 -13.99 -2.44 17.30
CA THR A 141 -14.94 -2.13 18.39
C THR A 141 -16.03 -1.15 17.97
N LEU A 142 -15.84 -0.44 16.87
CA LEU A 142 -16.74 0.57 16.33
C LEU A 142 -17.32 0.18 14.98
N THR A 143 -18.33 0.93 14.51
CA THR A 143 -18.79 0.82 13.12
C THR A 143 -17.73 1.35 12.15
N PRO A 144 -17.75 0.97 10.85
CA PRO A 144 -16.79 1.50 9.87
C PRO A 144 -16.79 3.03 9.79
N GLU A 145 -17.95 3.68 9.88
CA GLU A 145 -18.07 5.13 9.85
C GLU A 145 -17.41 5.79 11.07
N GLU A 146 -17.63 5.24 12.26
CA GLU A 146 -16.99 5.71 13.50
C GLU A 146 -15.49 5.46 13.46
N GLN A 147 -15.04 4.26 13.05
CA GLN A 147 -13.63 3.88 13.00
C GLN A 147 -12.80 4.75 12.04
N ARG A 148 -13.40 5.24 10.94
CA ARG A 148 -12.75 6.19 10.00
C ARG A 148 -12.50 7.56 10.61
N ASN A 149 -13.14 7.89 11.73
CA ASN A 149 -12.98 9.17 12.44
C ASN A 149 -12.08 9.06 13.68
N GLU A 150 -11.58 7.86 13.98
CA GLU A 150 -10.68 7.65 15.12
C GLU A 150 -9.27 8.22 14.85
N PRO A 151 -8.54 8.60 15.92
CA PRO A 151 -7.13 8.93 15.78
C PRO A 151 -6.33 7.81 15.13
N THR A 152 -5.47 8.15 14.19
CA THR A 152 -4.66 7.23 13.40
C THR A 152 -3.25 7.07 13.96
N PRO A 153 -2.51 6.03 13.56
CA PRO A 153 -1.08 5.94 13.85
C PRO A 153 -0.29 7.15 13.33
N ALA A 154 -0.71 7.78 12.21
CA ALA A 154 -0.12 9.01 11.69
C ALA A 154 -0.32 10.19 12.65
N ASP A 155 -1.52 10.34 13.25
CA ASP A 155 -1.79 11.35 14.27
C ASP A 155 -0.92 11.16 15.50
N ALA A 156 -0.72 9.91 15.93
CA ALA A 156 0.17 9.60 17.05
C ALA A 156 1.62 9.98 16.74
N VAL A 157 2.12 9.71 15.52
CA VAL A 157 3.45 10.16 15.07
C VAL A 157 3.56 11.67 15.10
N MET A 158 2.59 12.38 14.55
CA MET A 158 2.56 13.86 14.56
C MET A 158 2.55 14.42 15.98
N ALA A 159 1.81 13.81 16.90
CA ALA A 159 1.78 14.22 18.29
C ALA A 159 3.14 13.96 18.99
N VAL A 160 3.77 12.79 18.75
CA VAL A 160 5.12 12.49 19.27
C VAL A 160 6.17 13.47 18.71
N MET A 161 6.09 13.79 17.41
CA MET A 161 6.97 14.79 16.80
C MET A 161 6.83 16.16 17.47
N LYS A 162 5.58 16.60 17.68
CA LYS A 162 5.27 17.86 18.36
C LYS A 162 5.82 17.88 19.79
N ASP A 163 5.61 16.83 20.55
CA ASP A 163 6.09 16.71 21.94
C ASP A 163 7.62 16.75 22.05
N LYS A 164 8.30 16.19 21.04
CA LYS A 164 9.77 16.14 20.94
C LYS A 164 10.37 17.35 20.20
N GLY A 165 9.56 18.26 19.66
CA GLY A 165 10.04 19.41 18.85
C GLY A 165 10.71 18.96 17.56
N ILE A 166 10.28 17.85 16.97
CA ILE A 166 10.79 17.34 15.69
C ILE A 166 9.97 17.98 14.57
N GLU A 167 10.65 18.66 13.66
CA GLU A 167 10.03 19.23 12.46
C GLU A 167 10.11 18.24 11.28
N MET A 168 9.20 18.40 10.31
CA MET A 168 9.27 17.65 9.05
C MET A 168 10.61 17.91 8.38
N PRO A 169 11.37 16.89 7.96
CA PRO A 169 12.62 17.06 7.24
C PRO A 169 12.45 17.89 5.97
N ALA A 170 13.36 18.85 5.73
CA ALA A 170 13.29 19.74 4.57
C ALA A 170 13.12 19.02 3.21
N PRO A 171 13.78 17.86 2.93
CA PRO A 171 13.54 17.12 1.69
C PRO A 171 12.10 16.67 1.53
N LEU A 172 11.47 16.19 2.61
CA LEU A 172 10.07 15.75 2.58
C LEU A 172 9.11 16.93 2.41
N ALA A 173 9.42 18.07 3.05
CA ALA A 173 8.64 19.30 2.90
C ALA A 173 8.73 19.90 1.48
N ALA A 174 9.78 19.57 0.71
CA ALA A 174 9.97 20.02 -0.66
C ALA A 174 9.23 19.19 -1.71
N ILE A 175 8.60 18.05 -1.32
CA ILE A 175 7.77 17.26 -2.23
C ILE A 175 6.48 18.03 -2.55
N GLU A 176 6.29 18.33 -3.82
CA GLU A 176 5.06 18.97 -4.30
C GLU A 176 3.92 17.94 -4.38
N THR A 177 2.72 18.35 -3.94
CA THR A 177 1.54 17.49 -4.01
C THR A 177 0.42 18.15 -4.82
N ARG A 178 -0.29 17.35 -5.60
CA ARG A 178 -1.53 17.75 -6.28
C ARG A 178 -2.47 16.56 -6.41
N GLU A 179 -3.75 16.83 -6.50
CA GLU A 179 -4.74 15.78 -6.74
C GLU A 179 -5.17 15.78 -8.21
N VAL A 180 -5.41 14.58 -8.71
CA VAL A 180 -6.07 14.28 -9.98
C VAL A 180 -7.16 13.25 -9.72
N SER A 181 -7.98 12.93 -10.72
CA SER A 181 -9.04 11.92 -10.56
C SER A 181 -8.96 10.89 -11.68
N TYR A 182 -9.33 9.66 -11.36
CA TYR A 182 -9.60 8.61 -12.33
C TYR A 182 -11.04 8.13 -12.21
N THR A 183 -11.53 7.45 -13.24
CA THR A 183 -12.84 6.80 -13.17
C THR A 183 -12.67 5.39 -12.59
N ASP A 184 -13.28 5.14 -11.44
CA ASP A 184 -13.26 3.83 -10.78
C ASP A 184 -14.04 2.77 -11.59
N ALA A 185 -13.90 1.52 -11.23
CA ALA A 185 -14.58 0.42 -11.93
C ALA A 185 -16.12 0.43 -11.79
N GLY A 186 -16.64 1.20 -10.84
CA GLY A 186 -18.08 1.45 -10.68
C GLY A 186 -18.61 2.63 -11.48
N GLY A 187 -17.71 3.39 -12.15
CA GLY A 187 -18.05 4.57 -12.95
C GLY A 187 -18.04 5.88 -12.16
N GLY A 188 -17.63 5.86 -10.89
CA GLY A 188 -17.43 7.04 -10.04
C GLY A 188 -16.07 7.70 -10.30
N GLN A 189 -15.84 8.85 -9.64
CA GLN A 189 -14.54 9.52 -9.67
C GLN A 189 -13.87 9.34 -8.30
N GLN A 190 -12.62 8.82 -8.33
CA GLN A 190 -11.79 8.69 -7.15
C GLN A 190 -10.54 9.56 -7.30
N PRO A 191 -10.04 10.17 -6.21
CA PRO A 191 -8.82 10.95 -6.26
C PRO A 191 -7.57 10.07 -6.32
N ILE A 192 -6.53 10.64 -6.92
CA ILE A 192 -5.15 10.18 -6.80
C ILE A 192 -4.33 11.37 -6.36
N ARG A 193 -3.57 11.23 -5.28
CA ARG A 193 -2.62 12.26 -4.87
C ARG A 193 -1.25 11.96 -5.48
N ILE A 194 -0.76 12.93 -6.24
CA ILE A 194 0.53 12.87 -6.94
C ILE A 194 1.58 13.59 -6.10
N TYR A 195 2.63 12.89 -5.75
CA TYR A 195 3.81 13.40 -5.05
C TYR A 195 4.95 13.53 -6.05
N THR A 196 5.43 14.75 -6.27
CA THR A 196 6.47 15.04 -7.26
C THR A 196 7.74 15.49 -6.54
N PRO A 197 8.87 14.77 -6.69
CA PRO A 197 10.14 15.20 -6.11
C PRO A 197 10.69 16.45 -6.82
N PRO A 198 11.54 17.25 -6.13
CA PRO A 198 12.23 18.36 -6.78
C PRO A 198 13.13 17.88 -7.92
N GLY A 199 13.18 18.65 -9.01
CA GLY A 199 14.05 18.38 -10.18
C GLY A 199 13.33 18.48 -11.50
N GLU A 200 14.03 18.07 -12.55
CA GLU A 200 13.48 18.00 -13.91
C GLU A 200 13.11 16.54 -14.24
N GLY A 201 11.87 16.30 -14.66
CA GLY A 201 11.39 14.97 -15.09
C GLY A 201 11.69 14.71 -16.58
N PRO A 202 11.07 13.67 -17.18
CA PRO A 202 10.09 12.81 -16.53
C PRO A 202 10.73 11.88 -15.49
N PHE A 203 10.09 11.77 -14.33
CA PHE A 203 10.52 10.90 -13.24
C PHE A 203 10.00 9.47 -13.42
N PRO A 204 10.63 8.45 -12.84
CA PRO A 204 10.00 7.14 -12.68
C PRO A 204 8.63 7.27 -11.99
N LEU A 205 7.74 6.31 -12.22
CA LEU A 205 6.41 6.28 -11.61
C LEU A 205 6.30 5.14 -10.60
N VAL A 206 5.83 5.45 -9.39
CA VAL A 206 5.42 4.46 -8.39
C VAL A 206 3.93 4.59 -8.17
N VAL A 207 3.16 3.56 -8.49
CA VAL A 207 1.73 3.48 -8.16
C VAL A 207 1.62 2.89 -6.76
N TYR A 208 1.10 3.68 -5.82
CA TYR A 208 1.05 3.33 -4.41
C TYR A 208 -0.38 3.17 -3.93
N PHE A 209 -0.64 2.09 -3.19
CA PHE A 209 -1.93 1.79 -2.57
C PHE A 209 -1.77 1.77 -1.05
N HIS A 210 -2.57 2.58 -0.36
CA HIS A 210 -2.58 2.64 1.09
C HIS A 210 -3.23 1.41 1.73
N GLY A 211 -3.00 1.22 3.04
CA GLY A 211 -3.58 0.16 3.84
C GLY A 211 -4.98 0.45 4.35
N GLY A 212 -5.30 -0.06 5.56
CA GLY A 212 -6.60 0.17 6.20
C GLY A 212 -7.65 -0.91 5.90
N GLY A 213 -7.22 -2.13 5.52
CA GLY A 213 -8.10 -3.30 5.36
C GLY A 213 -9.23 -3.11 4.35
N TRP A 214 -9.07 -2.23 3.38
CA TRP A 214 -10.09 -1.82 2.39
C TRP A 214 -11.37 -1.21 3.01
N VAL A 215 -11.32 -0.78 4.28
CA VAL A 215 -12.47 -0.25 5.03
C VAL A 215 -12.20 1.12 5.61
N ILE A 216 -11.00 1.35 6.13
CA ILE A 216 -10.60 2.58 6.82
C ILE A 216 -9.36 3.19 6.16
N ALA A 217 -8.89 4.31 6.72
CA ALA A 217 -7.77 5.11 6.24
C ALA A 217 -8.07 5.81 4.89
N ASP A 218 -7.12 6.60 4.43
CA ASP A 218 -7.21 7.43 3.24
C ASP A 218 -5.83 7.93 2.80
N LEU A 219 -5.80 8.83 1.82
CA LEU A 219 -4.58 9.45 1.31
C LEU A 219 -3.83 10.28 2.37
N ASP A 220 -4.52 10.84 3.36
CA ASP A 220 -3.92 11.65 4.42
C ASP A 220 -3.23 10.77 5.46
N THR A 221 -3.82 9.64 5.80
CA THR A 221 -3.27 8.66 6.74
C THR A 221 -1.89 8.15 6.30
N TYR A 222 -1.69 7.98 4.97
CA TYR A 222 -0.46 7.44 4.39
C TYR A 222 0.41 8.48 3.66
N ASP A 223 0.16 9.79 3.88
CA ASP A 223 0.95 10.88 3.27
C ASP A 223 2.46 10.73 3.56
N ALA A 224 2.81 10.36 4.79
CA ALA A 224 4.20 10.24 5.21
C ALA A 224 4.97 9.16 4.41
N SER A 225 4.36 8.00 4.17
CA SER A 225 4.92 6.92 3.37
C SER A 225 5.10 7.33 1.91
N ALA A 226 4.04 7.87 1.28
CA ALA A 226 4.07 8.27 -0.12
C ALA A 226 5.10 9.39 -0.35
N ARG A 227 5.18 10.37 0.54
CA ARG A 227 6.14 11.48 0.51
C ARG A 227 7.58 10.98 0.66
N ALA A 228 7.83 10.06 1.59
CA ALA A 228 9.15 9.50 1.81
C ALA A 228 9.61 8.60 0.65
N LEU A 229 8.70 7.85 0.03
CA LEU A 229 8.96 7.09 -1.18
C LEU A 229 9.33 8.01 -2.35
N ALA A 230 8.59 9.12 -2.53
CA ALA A 230 8.88 10.10 -3.61
C ALA A 230 10.26 10.73 -3.44
N ASP A 231 10.61 11.15 -2.20
CA ASP A 231 11.94 11.72 -1.94
C ASP A 231 13.04 10.67 -2.11
N GLY A 232 12.89 9.48 -1.49
CA GLY A 232 13.96 8.48 -1.45
C GLY A 232 14.21 7.82 -2.80
N ALA A 233 13.17 7.50 -3.56
CA ALA A 233 13.29 6.88 -4.89
C ALA A 233 13.48 7.89 -6.02
N LYS A 234 13.34 9.19 -5.76
CA LYS A 234 13.34 10.24 -6.78
C LYS A 234 12.34 9.94 -7.92
N ALA A 235 11.15 9.52 -7.52
CA ALA A 235 10.07 9.11 -8.40
C ALA A 235 8.81 9.93 -8.14
N VAL A 236 7.97 10.09 -9.15
CA VAL A 236 6.58 10.48 -8.92
C VAL A 236 5.88 9.32 -8.23
N VAL A 237 5.28 9.58 -7.05
CA VAL A 237 4.43 8.61 -6.37
C VAL A 237 2.98 9.01 -6.57
N ALA A 238 2.18 8.11 -7.12
CA ALA A 238 0.75 8.26 -7.29
C ALA A 238 0.03 7.43 -6.22
N SER A 239 -0.40 8.09 -5.13
CA SER A 239 -1.17 7.44 -4.06
C SER A 239 -2.64 7.40 -4.44
N VAL A 240 -3.16 6.20 -4.58
CA VAL A 240 -4.49 5.91 -5.15
C VAL A 240 -5.51 5.74 -4.04
N GLU A 241 -6.57 6.53 -4.09
CA GLU A 241 -7.80 6.25 -3.34
C GLU A 241 -8.64 5.23 -4.11
N TYR A 242 -9.31 4.35 -3.39
CA TYR A 242 -10.18 3.31 -3.96
C TYR A 242 -11.45 3.19 -3.12
N ARG A 243 -12.52 2.63 -3.68
CA ARG A 243 -13.78 2.46 -2.94
C ARG A 243 -13.61 1.49 -1.77
N HIS A 244 -14.15 1.90 -0.64
CA HIS A 244 -14.08 1.16 0.62
C HIS A 244 -15.32 0.30 0.86
N ALA A 245 -15.11 -0.80 1.56
CA ALA A 245 -16.17 -1.58 2.18
C ALA A 245 -16.63 -0.89 3.49
N PRO A 246 -17.86 -1.11 3.95
CA PRO A 246 -18.86 -2.03 3.39
C PRO A 246 -19.67 -1.46 2.22
N GLU A 247 -19.48 -0.18 1.85
CA GLU A 247 -20.24 0.49 0.80
C GLU A 247 -19.96 -0.14 -0.57
N ALA A 248 -18.70 -0.54 -0.81
CA ALA A 248 -18.24 -1.24 -2.00
C ALA A 248 -17.44 -2.49 -1.59
N LYS A 249 -18.14 -3.59 -1.40
CA LYS A 249 -17.54 -4.86 -1.00
C LYS A 249 -16.59 -5.45 -2.03
N PHE A 250 -15.80 -6.43 -1.62
CA PHE A 250 -14.95 -7.21 -2.53
C PHE A 250 -15.76 -7.65 -3.78
N PRO A 251 -15.21 -7.49 -5.00
CA PRO A 251 -13.82 -7.13 -5.32
C PRO A 251 -13.60 -5.64 -5.68
N ALA A 252 -14.48 -4.71 -5.27
CA ALA A 252 -14.50 -3.33 -5.76
C ALA A 252 -13.13 -2.63 -5.67
N ALA A 253 -12.43 -2.70 -4.53
CA ALA A 253 -11.11 -2.08 -4.36
C ALA A 253 -10.06 -2.66 -5.32
N HIS A 254 -10.10 -3.96 -5.61
CA HIS A 254 -9.21 -4.62 -6.56
C HIS A 254 -9.48 -4.19 -8.00
N ASP A 255 -10.75 -4.04 -8.36
CA ASP A 255 -11.15 -3.58 -9.69
C ASP A 255 -10.75 -2.10 -9.88
N ASP A 256 -10.89 -1.28 -8.83
CA ASP A 256 -10.48 0.13 -8.82
C ASP A 256 -8.95 0.28 -8.92
N ALA A 257 -8.19 -0.54 -8.20
CA ALA A 257 -6.73 -0.55 -8.28
C ALA A 257 -6.24 -0.82 -9.71
N ASN A 258 -6.85 -1.78 -10.40
CA ASN A 258 -6.54 -2.07 -11.80
C ASN A 258 -6.98 -0.93 -12.75
N ALA A 259 -8.11 -0.26 -12.48
CA ALA A 259 -8.56 0.89 -13.24
C ALA A 259 -7.62 2.09 -13.07
N ALA A 260 -7.20 2.38 -11.82
CA ALA A 260 -6.26 3.45 -11.50
C ALA A 260 -4.89 3.20 -12.16
N TYR A 261 -4.37 1.99 -12.06
CA TYR A 261 -3.09 1.62 -12.69
C TYR A 261 -3.12 1.86 -14.19
N ARG A 262 -4.15 1.38 -14.89
CA ARG A 262 -4.32 1.61 -16.32
C ARG A 262 -4.37 3.10 -16.65
N TRP A 263 -5.16 3.86 -15.91
CA TRP A 263 -5.28 5.31 -16.09
C TRP A 263 -3.93 6.01 -15.88
N LEU A 264 -3.17 5.63 -14.86
CA LEU A 264 -1.86 6.22 -14.55
C LEU A 264 -0.83 5.94 -15.65
N VAL A 265 -0.78 4.72 -16.19
CA VAL A 265 0.09 4.36 -17.30
C VAL A 265 -0.25 5.20 -18.54
N GLU A 266 -1.53 5.29 -18.89
CA GLU A 266 -2.02 6.05 -20.07
C GLU A 266 -1.80 7.57 -19.93
N ASN A 267 -1.79 8.11 -18.72
CA ASN A 267 -1.70 9.54 -18.44
C ASN A 267 -0.36 9.99 -17.84
N SER A 268 0.63 9.11 -17.73
CA SER A 268 1.93 9.37 -17.09
C SER A 268 2.62 10.64 -17.57
N GLY A 269 2.60 10.90 -18.88
CA GLY A 269 3.21 12.10 -19.44
C GLY A 269 2.61 13.42 -18.92
N THR A 270 1.31 13.45 -18.57
CA THR A 270 0.66 14.63 -17.96
C THR A 270 1.03 14.81 -16.48
N LEU A 271 1.60 13.76 -15.88
CA LEU A 271 2.02 13.71 -14.49
C LEU A 271 3.51 14.00 -14.32
N ASN A 272 4.23 14.34 -15.41
CA ASN A 272 5.68 14.44 -15.44
C ASN A 272 6.37 13.11 -15.04
N ALA A 273 5.74 11.99 -15.38
CA ALA A 273 6.15 10.64 -15.04
C ALA A 273 6.41 9.81 -16.31
N ASP A 274 7.27 8.81 -16.15
CA ASP A 274 7.69 7.89 -17.20
C ASP A 274 7.18 6.48 -16.88
N ALA A 275 6.20 6.01 -17.64
CA ALA A 275 5.61 4.69 -17.47
C ALA A 275 6.48 3.53 -18.01
N GLU A 276 7.63 3.82 -18.63
CA GLU A 276 8.63 2.82 -18.97
C GLU A 276 9.55 2.48 -17.79
N ARG A 277 9.46 3.25 -16.70
CA ARG A 277 10.15 3.04 -15.41
C ARG A 277 9.11 3.05 -14.30
N LEU A 278 8.48 1.93 -14.07
CA LEU A 278 7.23 1.81 -13.34
C LEU A 278 7.35 0.78 -12.21
N ALA A 279 6.90 1.13 -11.02
CA ALA A 279 6.77 0.19 -9.91
C ALA A 279 5.38 0.26 -9.30
N VAL A 280 4.98 -0.80 -8.63
CA VAL A 280 3.81 -0.84 -7.75
C VAL A 280 4.25 -0.99 -6.31
N ALA A 281 3.59 -0.31 -5.41
CA ALA A 281 3.89 -0.34 -4.00
C ALA A 281 2.60 -0.33 -3.18
N GLY A 282 2.65 -0.87 -1.98
CA GLY A 282 1.52 -0.76 -1.07
C GLY A 282 1.82 -1.31 0.32
N GLU A 283 0.96 -0.95 1.26
CA GLU A 283 1.04 -1.34 2.66
C GLU A 283 -0.20 -2.14 3.05
N SER A 284 -0.04 -3.27 3.75
CA SER A 284 -1.16 -4.07 4.27
C SER A 284 -2.13 -4.52 3.15
N ALA A 285 -3.38 -4.11 3.23
CA ALA A 285 -4.38 -4.29 2.18
C ALA A 285 -3.93 -3.69 0.84
N GLY A 286 -3.22 -2.55 0.86
CA GLY A 286 -2.64 -1.92 -0.32
C GLY A 286 -1.53 -2.74 -0.97
N ALA A 287 -0.74 -3.48 -0.19
CA ALA A 287 0.26 -4.41 -0.73
C ALA A 287 -0.40 -5.59 -1.46
N ASN A 288 -1.53 -6.06 -0.96
CA ASN A 288 -2.37 -7.03 -1.66
C ASN A 288 -2.86 -6.46 -3.01
N LEU A 289 -3.34 -5.20 -3.03
CA LEU A 289 -3.75 -4.53 -4.27
C LEU A 289 -2.58 -4.39 -5.25
N ALA A 290 -1.40 -3.95 -4.78
CA ALA A 290 -0.21 -3.79 -5.60
C ALA A 290 0.21 -5.09 -6.29
N MET A 291 0.19 -6.22 -5.56
CA MET A 291 0.49 -7.53 -6.15
C MET A 291 -0.57 -7.96 -7.15
N ASN A 292 -1.86 -7.76 -6.86
CA ASN A 292 -2.94 -8.09 -7.79
C ASN A 292 -2.88 -7.22 -9.07
N VAL A 293 -2.45 -5.97 -8.97
CA VAL A 293 -2.20 -5.11 -10.13
C VAL A 293 -1.06 -5.64 -10.98
N ALA A 294 0.05 -6.09 -10.37
CA ALA A 294 1.16 -6.69 -11.11
C ALA A 294 0.74 -7.98 -11.84
N ILE A 295 -0.05 -8.84 -11.18
CA ILE A 295 -0.65 -10.04 -11.77
C ILE A 295 -1.57 -9.64 -12.95
N GLY A 296 -2.47 -8.67 -12.73
CA GLY A 296 -3.40 -8.19 -13.75
C GLY A 296 -2.69 -7.55 -14.95
N ALA A 297 -1.58 -6.85 -14.74
CA ALA A 297 -0.77 -6.27 -15.82
C ALA A 297 -0.10 -7.35 -16.66
N ARG A 298 0.50 -8.36 -16.03
CA ARG A 298 1.08 -9.52 -16.71
C ARG A 298 0.04 -10.26 -17.56
N ASP A 299 -1.09 -10.62 -16.97
CA ASP A 299 -2.12 -11.45 -17.59
C ASP A 299 -2.95 -10.69 -18.61
N GLY A 300 -3.15 -9.40 -18.41
CA GLY A 300 -3.90 -8.51 -19.29
C GLY A 300 -3.07 -7.87 -20.42
N GLY A 301 -1.76 -8.13 -20.49
CA GLY A 301 -0.87 -7.56 -21.49
C GLY A 301 -0.71 -6.05 -21.38
N LEU A 302 -0.86 -5.49 -20.19
CA LEU A 302 -0.52 -4.10 -19.88
C LEU A 302 0.99 -3.95 -19.66
N THR A 303 1.49 -2.70 -19.63
CA THR A 303 2.86 -2.43 -19.16
C THR A 303 3.02 -3.06 -17.79
N GLN A 304 3.96 -3.99 -17.64
CA GLN A 304 4.26 -4.56 -16.32
C GLN A 304 5.11 -3.59 -15.50
N PRO A 305 4.96 -3.55 -14.18
CA PRO A 305 5.89 -2.83 -13.34
C PRO A 305 7.27 -3.51 -13.33
N ASP A 306 8.33 -2.74 -13.13
CA ASP A 306 9.70 -3.23 -13.00
C ASP A 306 9.98 -3.77 -11.59
N HIS A 307 9.14 -3.41 -10.59
CA HIS A 307 9.30 -3.83 -9.20
C HIS A 307 7.98 -3.81 -8.43
N MET A 308 7.87 -4.71 -7.45
CA MET A 308 6.80 -4.73 -6.43
C MET A 308 7.40 -4.43 -5.05
N LEU A 309 6.89 -3.39 -4.38
CA LEU A 309 7.18 -3.12 -2.97
C LEU A 309 5.97 -3.50 -2.11
N LEU A 310 6.09 -4.56 -1.35
CA LEU A 310 4.99 -5.16 -0.56
C LEU A 310 5.33 -5.05 0.93
N VAL A 311 4.67 -4.12 1.62
CA VAL A 311 4.94 -3.83 3.02
C VAL A 311 3.87 -4.47 3.89
N TYR A 312 4.27 -5.37 4.79
CA TYR A 312 3.42 -6.20 5.68
C TYR A 312 2.10 -6.65 5.01
N PRO A 313 2.19 -7.34 3.86
CA PRO A 313 1.04 -7.56 2.99
C PRO A 313 -0.04 -8.44 3.63
N VAL A 314 -1.31 -8.13 3.36
CA VAL A 314 -2.39 -9.13 3.47
C VAL A 314 -2.20 -10.10 2.30
N ALA A 315 -1.91 -11.36 2.59
CA ALA A 315 -1.57 -12.34 1.56
C ALA A 315 -2.21 -13.72 1.75
N GLY A 316 -2.88 -13.95 2.86
CA GLY A 316 -3.51 -15.24 3.20
C GLY A 316 -4.93 -15.10 3.74
N ASN A 317 -5.54 -16.24 3.98
CA ASN A 317 -6.88 -16.33 4.60
C ASN A 317 -6.89 -17.23 5.85
N ASP A 318 -5.73 -17.76 6.27
CA ASP A 318 -5.59 -18.60 7.46
C ASP A 318 -5.20 -17.76 8.68
N MET A 319 -6.18 -17.42 9.52
CA MET A 319 -5.98 -16.71 10.79
C MET A 319 -5.53 -17.64 11.94
N THR A 320 -4.97 -18.81 11.64
CA THR A 320 -4.45 -19.77 12.63
C THR A 320 -2.93 -19.94 12.53
N THR A 321 -2.26 -19.15 11.70
CA THR A 321 -0.80 -19.16 11.57
C THR A 321 -0.08 -18.80 12.88
N PRO A 322 1.21 -19.13 13.02
CA PRO A 322 1.95 -18.82 14.25
C PRO A 322 1.92 -17.34 14.64
N SER A 323 1.95 -16.40 13.67
CA SER A 323 1.89 -14.97 13.96
C SER A 323 0.50 -14.54 14.47
N TYR A 324 -0.58 -15.05 13.90
CA TYR A 324 -1.92 -14.80 14.41
C TYR A 324 -2.15 -15.35 15.83
N GLN A 325 -1.44 -16.42 16.21
CA GLN A 325 -1.49 -16.93 17.60
C GLN A 325 -0.64 -16.10 18.55
N THR A 326 0.58 -15.74 18.14
CA THR A 326 1.55 -15.03 18.98
C THR A 326 1.16 -13.57 19.19
N TYR A 327 0.64 -12.92 18.16
CA TYR A 327 0.31 -11.50 18.10
C TYR A 327 -1.20 -11.25 17.99
N ALA A 328 -2.02 -12.17 18.52
CA ALA A 328 -3.48 -12.05 18.47
C ALA A 328 -4.01 -10.72 19.02
N ASP A 329 -3.35 -10.21 20.06
CA ASP A 329 -3.72 -8.97 20.76
C ASP A 329 -2.73 -7.81 20.48
N ALA A 330 -2.00 -7.86 19.36
CA ALA A 330 -1.08 -6.79 19.00
C ALA A 330 -1.84 -5.48 18.67
N ALA A 331 -1.14 -4.37 18.84
CA ALA A 331 -1.63 -3.05 18.47
C ALA A 331 -0.67 -2.42 17.41
N PRO A 332 -1.19 -1.67 16.45
CA PRO A 332 -2.60 -1.27 16.29
C PRO A 332 -3.46 -2.35 15.61
N LEU A 333 -2.85 -3.40 15.00
CA LEU A 333 -3.55 -4.48 14.32
C LEU A 333 -3.58 -5.74 15.19
N SER A 334 -4.78 -6.24 15.45
CA SER A 334 -5.04 -7.48 16.20
C SER A 334 -5.78 -8.50 15.36
N LYS A 335 -5.85 -9.76 15.83
CA LYS A 335 -6.68 -10.78 15.19
C LYS A 335 -8.18 -10.40 15.17
N PRO A 336 -8.80 -9.89 16.25
CA PRO A 336 -10.17 -9.36 16.20
C PRO A 336 -10.37 -8.26 15.17
N ALA A 337 -9.37 -7.37 14.98
CA ALA A 337 -9.42 -6.35 13.94
C ALA A 337 -9.46 -6.98 12.53
N MET A 338 -8.65 -8.00 12.28
CA MET A 338 -8.68 -8.73 11.01
C MET A 338 -10.03 -9.44 10.77
N GLU A 339 -10.61 -10.05 11.81
CA GLU A 339 -11.94 -10.66 11.73
C GLU A 339 -13.02 -9.61 11.42
N TRP A 340 -12.89 -8.41 11.98
CA TRP A 340 -13.78 -7.29 11.70
C TRP A 340 -13.65 -6.81 10.24
N PHE A 341 -12.44 -6.62 9.71
CA PHE A 341 -12.22 -6.28 8.31
C PHE A 341 -12.86 -7.31 7.38
N VAL A 342 -12.62 -8.59 7.60
CA VAL A 342 -13.21 -9.67 6.80
C VAL A 342 -14.73 -9.60 6.81
N SER A 343 -15.36 -9.32 7.96
CA SER A 343 -16.81 -9.25 8.09
C SER A 343 -17.44 -8.10 7.28
N HIS A 344 -16.69 -7.02 7.03
CA HIS A 344 -17.17 -5.85 6.29
C HIS A 344 -16.84 -5.92 4.80
N VAL A 345 -15.65 -6.44 4.46
CA VAL A 345 -15.15 -6.50 3.07
C VAL A 345 -15.89 -7.54 2.24
N PHE A 346 -16.12 -8.72 2.80
CA PHE A 346 -16.70 -9.85 2.04
C PHE A 346 -18.20 -9.95 2.27
N ALA A 347 -18.95 -10.34 1.22
CA ALA A 347 -20.37 -10.64 1.34
C ALA A 347 -20.59 -12.02 1.94
N ASP A 348 -19.70 -12.97 1.63
CA ASP A 348 -19.65 -14.32 2.19
C ASP A 348 -18.21 -14.66 2.59
N LYS A 349 -18.05 -15.34 3.72
CA LYS A 349 -16.74 -15.81 4.18
C LYS A 349 -16.04 -16.72 3.14
N ALA A 350 -16.78 -17.44 2.31
CA ALA A 350 -16.20 -18.25 1.25
C ALA A 350 -15.41 -17.43 0.22
N GLU A 351 -15.71 -16.13 0.05
CA GLU A 351 -14.96 -15.23 -0.83
C GLU A 351 -13.52 -15.01 -0.37
N THR A 352 -13.18 -15.27 0.91
CA THR A 352 -11.79 -15.19 1.38
C THR A 352 -10.88 -16.24 0.76
N ALA A 353 -11.42 -17.27 0.10
CA ALA A 353 -10.67 -18.24 -0.69
C ALA A 353 -10.35 -17.75 -2.12
N ASP A 354 -10.82 -16.56 -2.51
CA ASP A 354 -10.49 -15.98 -3.81
C ASP A 354 -8.96 -15.80 -3.94
N PRO A 355 -8.35 -16.18 -5.07
CA PRO A 355 -6.90 -16.10 -5.26
C PRO A 355 -6.35 -14.66 -5.22
N ARG A 356 -7.20 -13.64 -5.29
CA ARG A 356 -6.78 -12.24 -5.09
C ARG A 356 -6.50 -11.92 -3.62
N LEU A 357 -7.16 -12.61 -2.69
CA LEU A 357 -6.87 -12.50 -1.26
C LEU A 357 -5.80 -13.52 -0.85
N ASN A 358 -5.99 -14.79 -1.18
CA ASN A 358 -5.09 -15.88 -0.78
C ASN A 358 -3.93 -16.02 -1.77
N LEU A 359 -3.00 -15.08 -1.70
CA LEU A 359 -1.83 -14.97 -2.58
C LEU A 359 -0.78 -16.04 -2.28
N VAL A 360 -0.68 -16.47 -1.01
CA VAL A 360 0.33 -17.46 -0.56
C VAL A 360 0.14 -18.84 -1.18
N ASP A 361 -1.10 -19.20 -1.52
CA ASP A 361 -1.43 -20.49 -2.14
C ASP A 361 -1.44 -20.47 -3.68
N ARG A 362 -1.10 -19.33 -4.29
CA ARG A 362 -1.05 -19.23 -5.76
C ARG A 362 0.11 -20.02 -6.34
N THR A 363 -0.14 -20.67 -7.45
CA THR A 363 0.86 -21.46 -8.21
C THR A 363 1.22 -20.86 -9.56
N ASP A 364 0.75 -19.66 -9.83
CA ASP A 364 0.90 -18.94 -11.10
C ASP A 364 1.62 -17.58 -10.94
N LEU A 365 2.60 -17.52 -10.01
CA LEU A 365 3.35 -16.29 -9.74
C LEU A 365 4.58 -16.10 -10.65
N ALA A 366 4.97 -17.13 -11.40
CA ALA A 366 6.08 -17.01 -12.34
C ALA A 366 5.90 -15.85 -13.34
N GLY A 367 6.99 -15.17 -13.66
CA GLY A 367 6.97 -14.03 -14.61
C GLY A 367 6.49 -12.71 -14.03
N LEU A 368 6.23 -12.64 -12.72
CA LEU A 368 6.04 -11.38 -12.02
C LEU A 368 7.39 -10.63 -11.88
N PRO A 369 7.37 -9.30 -11.75
CA PRO A 369 8.58 -8.52 -11.55
C PRO A 369 9.23 -8.81 -10.18
N PRO A 370 10.52 -8.47 -10.00
CA PRO A 370 11.20 -8.56 -8.72
C PRO A 370 10.40 -7.90 -7.59
N ALA A 371 10.50 -8.47 -6.38
CA ALA A 371 9.75 -8.02 -5.21
C ALA A 371 10.63 -7.70 -4.01
N THR A 372 10.26 -6.66 -3.27
CA THR A 372 10.76 -6.40 -1.91
C THR A 372 9.60 -6.55 -0.93
N VAL A 373 9.71 -7.50 -0.02
CA VAL A 373 8.72 -7.74 1.05
C VAL A 373 9.30 -7.25 2.37
N ILE A 374 8.61 -6.33 3.03
CA ILE A 374 9.00 -5.75 4.32
C ILE A 374 7.94 -6.14 5.36
N ASN A 375 8.37 -6.76 6.45
CA ASN A 375 7.47 -7.20 7.51
C ASN A 375 7.79 -6.53 8.85
N ALA A 376 6.77 -6.32 9.67
CA ALA A 376 6.92 -6.00 11.08
C ALA A 376 7.00 -7.29 11.92
N ARG A 377 7.81 -7.31 12.98
CA ARG A 377 7.89 -8.46 13.88
C ARG A 377 6.61 -8.66 14.67
N ILE A 378 6.00 -7.57 15.15
CA ILE A 378 4.84 -7.61 16.06
C ILE A 378 3.59 -7.40 15.22
N ASP A 379 3.22 -8.44 14.46
CA ASP A 379 2.17 -8.34 13.46
C ASP A 379 1.48 -9.71 13.25
N PRO A 380 0.16 -9.80 13.33
CA PRO A 380 -0.54 -11.03 12.97
C PRO A 380 -0.31 -11.44 11.51
N LEU A 381 0.03 -10.50 10.60
CA LEU A 381 0.29 -10.78 9.18
C LEU A 381 1.73 -11.25 8.90
N LEU A 382 2.62 -11.32 9.90
CA LEU A 382 4.01 -11.68 9.69
C LEU A 382 4.19 -13.00 8.92
N SER A 383 3.47 -14.05 9.32
CA SER A 383 3.54 -15.37 8.65
C SER A 383 3.11 -15.28 7.19
N GLU A 384 2.05 -14.52 6.89
CA GLU A 384 1.58 -14.33 5.50
C GLU A 384 2.63 -13.64 4.63
N GLY A 385 3.28 -12.59 5.16
CA GLY A 385 4.33 -11.88 4.43
C GLY A 385 5.59 -12.76 4.18
N GLU A 386 5.97 -13.61 5.15
CA GLU A 386 7.08 -14.55 5.00
C GLU A 386 6.73 -15.69 4.01
N ASP A 387 5.49 -16.20 4.07
CA ASP A 387 5.00 -17.24 3.18
C ASP A 387 4.84 -16.73 1.74
N LEU A 388 4.35 -15.50 1.55
CA LEU A 388 4.27 -14.85 0.25
C LEU A 388 5.66 -14.69 -0.39
N ALA A 389 6.63 -14.22 0.38
CA ALA A 389 8.00 -14.09 -0.12
C ALA A 389 8.56 -15.44 -0.57
N ARG A 390 8.28 -16.50 0.19
CA ARG A 390 8.69 -17.88 -0.17
C ARG A 390 7.96 -18.36 -1.42
N ALA A 391 6.65 -18.16 -1.52
CA ALA A 391 5.85 -18.55 -2.69
C ALA A 391 6.33 -17.87 -3.98
N LEU A 392 6.73 -16.60 -3.90
CA LEU A 392 7.34 -15.86 -5.02
C LEU A 392 8.69 -16.46 -5.41
N GLN A 393 9.60 -16.72 -4.43
CA GLN A 393 10.93 -17.31 -4.66
C GLN A 393 10.83 -18.72 -5.25
N ASP A 394 9.94 -19.55 -4.73
CA ASP A 394 9.73 -20.94 -5.19
C ASP A 394 9.26 -20.99 -6.66
N GLN A 395 8.64 -19.93 -7.14
CA GLN A 395 8.17 -19.79 -8.52
C GLN A 395 9.11 -18.94 -9.40
N GLY A 396 10.34 -18.67 -8.90
CA GLY A 396 11.41 -18.03 -9.67
C GLY A 396 11.32 -16.51 -9.76
N VAL A 397 10.51 -15.86 -8.94
CA VAL A 397 10.47 -14.41 -8.81
C VAL A 397 11.61 -13.95 -7.89
N GLU A 398 12.47 -13.05 -8.39
CA GLU A 398 13.53 -12.47 -7.57
C GLU A 398 12.90 -11.69 -6.40
N THR A 399 13.10 -12.16 -5.18
CA THR A 399 12.40 -11.61 -4.00
C THR A 399 13.38 -11.41 -2.84
N THR A 400 13.43 -10.18 -2.35
CA THR A 400 14.12 -9.82 -1.09
C THR A 400 13.08 -9.67 0.00
N GLN A 401 13.27 -10.33 1.13
CA GLN A 401 12.40 -10.22 2.29
C GLN A 401 13.18 -9.80 3.53
N LYS A 402 12.61 -8.91 4.36
CA LYS A 402 13.17 -8.55 5.67
C LYS A 402 12.06 -8.29 6.67
N THR A 403 12.22 -8.89 7.86
CA THR A 403 11.40 -8.61 9.05
C THR A 403 12.15 -7.65 9.97
N TYR A 404 11.50 -6.59 10.42
CA TYR A 404 12.06 -5.59 11.32
C TYR A 404 11.60 -5.88 12.75
N ASP A 405 12.55 -6.07 13.66
CA ASP A 405 12.28 -6.33 15.07
C ASP A 405 11.90 -5.05 15.81
N GLY A 406 11.09 -5.19 16.86
CA GLY A 406 10.70 -4.08 17.75
C GLY A 406 9.70 -3.10 17.15
N VAL A 407 9.10 -3.43 16.00
CA VAL A 407 8.04 -2.63 15.37
C VAL A 407 6.78 -3.46 15.14
N ALA A 408 5.64 -2.78 15.16
CA ALA A 408 4.32 -3.33 14.91
C ALA A 408 3.82 -2.96 13.51
N HIS A 409 2.68 -3.52 13.13
CA HIS A 409 1.95 -3.11 11.92
C HIS A 409 1.84 -1.58 11.83
N GLU A 410 1.75 -1.01 10.65
CA GLU A 410 1.70 0.45 10.38
C GLU A 410 3.03 1.21 10.61
N PHE A 411 4.14 0.54 10.93
CA PHE A 411 5.38 1.24 11.28
C PHE A 411 6.05 1.99 10.11
N PHE A 412 5.80 1.61 8.86
CA PHE A 412 6.59 2.01 7.69
C PHE A 412 6.64 3.53 7.47
N GLY A 413 5.50 4.22 7.64
CA GLY A 413 5.42 5.69 7.55
C GLY A 413 6.01 6.46 8.75
N MET A 414 6.48 5.78 9.82
CA MET A 414 6.88 6.39 11.08
C MET A 414 8.34 6.85 11.14
N GLY A 415 9.03 6.99 9.99
CA GLY A 415 10.47 7.24 9.92
C GLY A 415 10.98 8.51 10.61
N ALA A 416 10.10 9.45 10.92
CA ALA A 416 10.44 10.64 11.70
C ALA A 416 10.74 10.35 13.17
N VAL A 417 10.17 9.28 13.74
CA VAL A 417 10.24 8.97 15.18
C VAL A 417 10.68 7.54 15.49
N VAL A 418 10.60 6.60 14.52
CA VAL A 418 10.95 5.19 14.67
C VAL A 418 12.16 4.86 13.77
N PRO A 419 13.33 4.55 14.31
CA PRO A 419 14.55 4.28 13.52
C PRO A 419 14.38 3.12 12.54
N GLN A 420 13.71 2.04 12.93
CA GLN A 420 13.46 0.87 12.08
C GLN A 420 12.60 1.23 10.86
N ALA A 421 11.66 2.15 10.99
CA ALA A 421 10.87 2.66 9.88
C ALA A 421 11.75 3.42 8.87
N LYS A 422 12.70 4.21 9.35
CA LYS A 422 13.68 4.88 8.50
C LYS A 422 14.58 3.89 7.76
N GLU A 423 14.99 2.81 8.42
CA GLU A 423 15.79 1.74 7.79
C GLU A 423 14.95 1.00 6.73
N ALA A 424 13.68 0.67 7.03
CA ALA A 424 12.77 0.03 6.11
C ALA A 424 12.51 0.90 4.87
N MET A 425 12.29 2.19 5.07
CA MET A 425 12.13 3.15 3.98
C MET A 425 13.42 3.24 3.13
N THR A 426 14.60 3.21 3.75
CA THR A 426 15.88 3.20 3.03
C THR A 426 16.02 1.93 2.18
N GLN A 427 15.66 0.75 2.71
CA GLN A 427 15.64 -0.50 1.95
C GLN A 427 14.69 -0.40 0.74
N ALA A 428 13.46 0.05 0.98
CA ALA A 428 12.43 0.20 -0.04
C ALA A 428 12.87 1.14 -1.18
N THR A 429 13.36 2.33 -0.82
CA THR A 429 13.78 3.32 -1.81
C THR A 429 15.06 2.93 -2.55
N THR A 430 15.96 2.16 -1.92
CA THR A 430 17.13 1.58 -2.58
C THR A 430 16.70 0.56 -3.64
N ALA A 431 15.78 -0.33 -3.31
CA ALA A 431 15.25 -1.32 -4.25
C ALA A 431 14.54 -0.64 -5.43
N LEU A 432 13.67 0.33 -5.15
CA LEU A 432 12.96 1.09 -6.18
C LEU A 432 13.94 1.86 -7.08
N THR A 433 14.93 2.56 -6.50
CA THR A 433 15.91 3.30 -7.30
C THR A 433 16.71 2.36 -8.21
N GLY A 434 17.09 1.17 -7.70
CA GLY A 434 17.79 0.17 -8.49
C GLY A 434 16.96 -0.37 -9.66
N ALA A 435 15.69 -0.68 -9.40
CA ALA A 435 14.79 -1.22 -10.43
C ALA A 435 14.37 -0.17 -11.47
N LEU A 436 14.22 1.09 -11.05
CA LEU A 436 13.76 2.21 -11.88
C LEU A 436 14.90 3.02 -12.51
N ALA A 437 16.16 2.59 -12.37
CA ALA A 437 17.29 3.23 -13.04
C ALA A 437 17.11 3.17 -14.56
N ALA A 438 17.42 4.28 -15.24
CA ALA A 438 17.43 4.27 -16.71
C ALA A 438 18.47 3.26 -17.22
N ASN A 439 18.06 2.36 -18.11
CA ASN A 439 18.93 1.41 -18.82
C ASN A 439 19.79 2.11 -19.86
#